data_33e947fd2dd66e5f6269a9c22b8bc24a
#
_entry.id   33e947fd2dd66e5f6269a9c22b8bc24a
#
_cell.length_a   1.000
_cell.length_b   1.000
_cell.length_c   1.000
_cell.angle_alpha   90.00
_cell.angle_beta   90.00
_cell.angle_gamma   90.00
#
_symmetry.space_group_name_H-M   'P 1'
#
loop_
_entity.id
_entity.type
_entity.pdbx_description
1 polymer ?
#
loop_
_entity_poly.entity_id
_entity_poly.type
_entity_poly.pdbx_seq_one_letter_code
_entity_poly.pdbx_strand_id
1 'polypeptide(L)'
;MARLEENTNNMAVCFDTTWPAFNETTGEALFKDGEPTEFVMNAKAFLENFEQEAERTRLICDLLVELNLLQDMRFEATLPNGEKFDVEGFLALDEKAYAELPDAKVLELHRNGLIALIEMHRLSLGNMNRLVGKYAA
;
A
#
# COMPACT_ATOMS: atom_id res chain seq x y z
N MET A 1 5.51 8.81 -10.57
CA MET A 1 5.48 8.42 -12.00
C MET A 1 4.16 8.88 -12.60
N ALA A 2 4.12 9.34 -13.84
CA ALA A 2 2.87 9.77 -14.49
C ALA A 2 2.69 9.00 -15.80
N ARG A 3 1.43 8.61 -16.14
CA ARG A 3 1.11 8.07 -17.45
C ARG A 3 1.12 9.20 -18.47
N LEU A 4 1.76 8.99 -19.61
CA LEU A 4 1.85 9.99 -20.69
C LEU A 4 0.55 10.10 -21.49
N GLU A 5 -0.23 9.02 -21.58
CA GLU A 5 -1.54 8.96 -22.24
C GLU A 5 -2.42 7.90 -21.57
N GLU A 6 -3.75 8.08 -21.56
CA GLU A 6 -4.70 7.19 -20.87
C GLU A 6 -4.67 5.72 -21.36
N ASN A 7 -4.17 5.46 -22.56
CA ASN A 7 -4.18 4.14 -23.21
C ASN A 7 -2.79 3.57 -23.52
N THR A 8 -1.71 4.18 -23.05
CA THR A 8 -0.35 3.67 -23.29
C THR A 8 0.28 3.19 -21.99
N ASN A 9 1.01 2.08 -22.09
CA ASN A 9 1.83 1.56 -21.00
C ASN A 9 3.11 2.40 -20.77
N ASN A 10 3.17 3.59 -21.38
CA ASN A 10 4.32 4.47 -21.28
C ASN A 10 4.23 5.31 -20.00
N MET A 11 5.19 5.10 -19.14
CA MET A 11 5.32 5.82 -17.86
C MET A 11 6.49 6.80 -17.95
N ALA A 12 6.31 8.00 -17.43
CA ALA A 12 7.37 8.98 -17.27
C ALA A 12 7.74 9.16 -15.80
N VAL A 13 9.01 9.28 -15.50
CA VAL A 13 9.50 9.71 -14.20
C VAL A 13 9.47 11.24 -14.19
N CYS A 14 8.70 11.81 -13.26
CA CYS A 14 8.59 13.25 -13.07
C CYS A 14 9.30 13.65 -11.79
N PHE A 15 9.93 14.83 -11.82
CA PHE A 15 10.56 15.45 -10.66
C PHE A 15 9.78 16.70 -10.28
N ASP A 16 9.55 16.87 -8.99
CA ASP A 16 9.02 18.14 -8.46
C ASP A 16 10.17 19.14 -8.32
N THR A 17 10.31 19.99 -9.31
CA THR A 17 11.36 21.03 -9.33
C THR A 17 11.13 22.14 -8.34
N THR A 18 9.95 22.21 -7.69
CA THR A 18 9.67 23.19 -6.64
C THR A 18 10.17 22.74 -5.27
N TRP A 19 10.54 21.47 -5.12
CA TRP A 19 11.05 20.95 -3.87
C TRP A 19 12.42 21.54 -3.55
N PRO A 20 12.63 22.16 -2.36
CA PRO A 20 13.86 22.90 -2.03
C PRO A 20 15.15 22.08 -2.05
N ALA A 21 15.05 20.73 -2.01
CA ALA A 21 16.21 19.87 -2.12
C ALA A 21 16.72 19.72 -3.56
N PHE A 22 15.94 20.12 -4.59
CA PHE A 22 16.43 20.23 -5.96
C PHE A 22 17.26 21.49 -6.11
N ASN A 23 18.53 21.33 -6.41
CA ASN A 23 19.47 22.42 -6.63
C ASN A 23 20.58 22.01 -7.59
N GLU A 24 21.35 22.96 -8.09
CA GLU A 24 22.41 22.73 -9.08
C GLU A 24 23.82 22.70 -8.45
N THR A 25 23.93 22.80 -7.14
CA THR A 25 25.24 23.05 -6.48
C THR A 25 25.66 21.98 -5.49
N THR A 26 24.72 21.22 -4.94
CA THR A 26 24.99 20.23 -3.89
C THR A 26 24.11 18.99 -4.07
N GLY A 27 24.59 17.84 -3.58
CA GLY A 27 23.86 16.58 -3.64
C GLY A 27 24.34 15.68 -4.77
N GLU A 28 23.53 14.66 -5.05
CA GLU A 28 23.78 13.67 -6.08
C GLU A 28 23.31 14.20 -7.45
N ALA A 29 24.18 14.18 -8.45
CA ALA A 29 23.80 14.59 -9.79
C ALA A 29 22.76 13.60 -10.38
N LEU A 30 21.69 14.13 -10.98
CA LEU A 30 20.68 13.30 -11.62
C LEU A 30 21.10 12.86 -13.03
N PHE A 31 21.82 13.73 -13.73
CA PHE A 31 22.31 13.49 -15.09
C PHE A 31 23.78 13.85 -15.19
N LYS A 32 24.50 13.10 -16.01
CA LYS A 32 25.90 13.37 -16.37
C LYS A 32 26.07 13.19 -17.87
N ASP A 33 26.59 14.19 -18.55
CA ASP A 33 26.81 14.19 -20.00
C ASP A 33 25.53 13.87 -20.82
N GLY A 34 24.35 14.27 -20.29
CA GLY A 34 23.04 14.01 -20.89
C GLY A 34 22.43 12.65 -20.58
N GLU A 35 23.16 11.78 -19.89
CA GLU A 35 22.70 10.45 -19.49
C GLU A 35 22.29 10.42 -18.01
N PRO A 36 21.27 9.61 -17.64
CA PRO A 36 20.87 9.43 -16.25
C PRO A 36 21.96 8.76 -15.44
N THR A 37 22.19 9.23 -14.22
CA THR A 37 23.14 8.61 -13.30
C THR A 37 22.58 7.30 -12.72
N GLU A 38 23.45 6.52 -12.09
CA GLU A 38 23.06 5.29 -11.39
C GLU A 38 21.96 5.57 -10.33
N PHE A 39 22.03 6.70 -9.65
CA PHE A 39 20.99 7.13 -8.71
C PHE A 39 19.61 7.22 -9.39
N VAL A 40 19.51 7.87 -10.55
CA VAL A 40 18.26 7.99 -11.31
C VAL A 40 17.80 6.63 -11.85
N MET A 41 18.73 5.80 -12.30
CA MET A 41 18.41 4.45 -12.77
C MET A 41 17.83 3.58 -11.65
N ASN A 42 18.41 3.64 -10.45
CA ASN A 42 17.91 2.92 -9.27
C ASN A 42 16.53 3.46 -8.81
N ALA A 43 16.36 4.78 -8.82
CA ALA A 43 15.07 5.40 -8.51
C ALA A 43 13.98 4.99 -9.52
N LYS A 44 14.32 4.94 -10.82
CA LYS A 44 13.41 4.45 -11.86
C LYS A 44 13.01 2.99 -11.62
N ALA A 45 13.98 2.11 -11.37
CA ALA A 45 13.73 0.69 -11.09
C ALA A 45 12.84 0.51 -9.85
N PHE A 46 13.07 1.29 -8.79
CA PHE A 46 12.20 1.30 -7.61
C PHE A 46 10.77 1.70 -7.96
N LEU A 47 10.58 2.76 -8.75
CA LEU A 47 9.25 3.24 -9.14
C LEU A 47 8.53 2.24 -10.05
N GLU A 48 9.22 1.55 -10.94
CA GLU A 48 8.67 0.48 -11.78
C GLU A 48 8.17 -0.69 -10.93
N ASN A 49 8.99 -1.13 -9.97
CA ASN A 49 8.58 -2.18 -9.02
C ASN A 49 7.40 -1.74 -8.16
N PHE A 50 7.41 -0.50 -7.67
CA PHE A 50 6.31 0.05 -6.87
C PHE A 50 4.99 0.04 -7.65
N GLU A 51 5.00 0.45 -8.92
CA GLU A 51 3.80 0.45 -9.76
C GLU A 51 3.25 -0.97 -9.99
N GLN A 52 4.14 -1.96 -10.20
CA GLN A 52 3.75 -3.36 -10.32
C GLN A 52 3.09 -3.89 -9.04
N GLU A 53 3.67 -3.59 -7.88
CA GLU A 53 3.10 -4.01 -6.59
C GLU A 53 1.80 -3.26 -6.25
N ALA A 54 1.66 -2.01 -6.67
CA ALA A 54 0.42 -1.25 -6.53
C ALA A 54 -0.71 -1.87 -7.37
N GLU A 55 -0.42 -2.24 -8.62
CA GLU A 55 -1.40 -2.94 -9.49
C GLU A 55 -1.76 -4.31 -8.92
N ARG A 56 -0.78 -5.07 -8.44
CA ARG A 56 -1.02 -6.35 -7.78
C ARG A 56 -1.92 -6.19 -6.56
N THR A 57 -1.68 -5.16 -5.74
CA THR A 57 -2.51 -4.85 -4.58
C THR A 57 -3.95 -4.54 -4.98
N ARG A 58 -4.14 -3.74 -6.05
CA ARG A 58 -5.46 -3.44 -6.59
C ARG A 58 -6.22 -4.72 -6.97
N LEU A 59 -5.59 -5.60 -7.75
CA LEU A 59 -6.21 -6.86 -8.17
C LEU A 59 -6.57 -7.76 -6.97
N ILE A 60 -5.75 -7.79 -5.93
CA ILE A 60 -6.03 -8.52 -4.70
C ILE A 60 -7.25 -7.93 -3.98
N CYS A 61 -7.29 -6.60 -3.83
CA CYS A 61 -8.41 -5.92 -3.19
C CYS A 61 -9.72 -6.14 -3.98
N ASP A 62 -9.68 -6.04 -5.30
CA ASP A 62 -10.83 -6.31 -6.17
C ASP A 62 -11.37 -7.73 -5.96
N LEU A 63 -10.49 -8.73 -5.87
CA LEU A 63 -10.88 -10.11 -5.59
C LEU A 63 -11.50 -10.30 -4.20
N LEU A 64 -10.95 -9.64 -3.17
CA LEU A 64 -11.54 -9.70 -1.81
C LEU A 64 -12.94 -9.07 -1.78
N VAL A 65 -13.15 -7.98 -2.53
CA VAL A 65 -14.47 -7.36 -2.70
C VAL A 65 -15.42 -8.30 -3.45
N GLU A 66 -14.99 -8.90 -4.56
CA GLU A 66 -15.78 -9.87 -5.34
C GLU A 66 -16.23 -11.07 -4.50
N LEU A 67 -15.36 -11.55 -3.63
CA LEU A 67 -15.65 -12.65 -2.71
C LEU A 67 -16.45 -12.21 -1.47
N ASN A 68 -16.80 -10.93 -1.33
CA ASN A 68 -17.47 -10.35 -0.16
C ASN A 68 -16.75 -10.64 1.16
N LEU A 69 -15.42 -10.58 1.14
CA LEU A 69 -14.59 -10.86 2.31
C LEU A 69 -14.20 -9.62 3.11
N LEU A 70 -14.72 -8.45 2.74
CA LEU A 70 -14.43 -7.19 3.42
C LEU A 70 -15.69 -6.62 4.07
N GLN A 71 -15.51 -6.05 5.25
CA GLN A 71 -16.54 -5.34 5.99
C GLN A 71 -16.04 -4.00 6.49
N ASP A 72 -16.95 -3.04 6.66
CA ASP A 72 -16.62 -1.77 7.32
C ASP A 72 -16.14 -2.03 8.74
N MET A 73 -15.04 -1.37 9.12
CA MET A 73 -14.48 -1.46 10.45
C MET A 73 -14.33 -0.07 11.08
N ARG A 74 -14.58 -0.05 12.39
CA ARG A 74 -14.35 1.10 13.25
C ARG A 74 -13.45 0.68 14.40
N PHE A 75 -12.48 1.51 14.69
CA PHE A 75 -11.57 1.31 15.80
C PHE A 75 -11.66 2.46 16.78
N GLU A 76 -12.05 2.16 18.02
CA GLU A 76 -12.14 3.14 19.10
C GLU A 76 -11.10 2.81 20.18
N ALA A 77 -10.43 3.84 20.69
CA ALA A 77 -9.56 3.74 21.85
C ALA A 77 -9.70 4.97 22.74
N THR A 78 -9.48 4.77 24.03
CA THR A 78 -9.41 5.88 24.98
C THR A 78 -7.96 6.03 25.44
N LEU A 79 -7.39 7.20 25.25
CA LEU A 79 -6.03 7.54 25.67
C LEU A 79 -5.95 7.65 27.21
N PRO A 80 -4.75 7.51 27.81
CA PRO A 80 -4.57 7.68 29.25
C PRO A 80 -5.00 9.05 29.78
N ASN A 81 -4.97 10.10 28.94
CA ASN A 81 -5.45 11.43 29.25
C ASN A 81 -6.98 11.59 29.19
N GLY A 82 -7.72 10.52 28.83
CA GLY A 82 -9.18 10.50 28.68
C GLY A 82 -9.69 10.92 27.31
N GLU A 83 -8.82 11.33 26.38
CA GLU A 83 -9.21 11.61 24.99
C GLU A 83 -9.64 10.33 24.27
N LYS A 84 -10.66 10.44 23.44
CA LYS A 84 -11.13 9.35 22.60
C LYS A 84 -10.49 9.44 21.23
N PHE A 85 -9.97 8.34 20.78
CA PHE A 85 -9.44 8.15 19.45
C PHE A 85 -10.38 7.24 18.67
N ASP A 86 -10.88 7.72 17.56
CA ASP A 86 -11.86 7.02 16.74
C ASP A 86 -11.39 7.08 15.27
N VAL A 87 -11.30 5.91 14.65
CA VAL A 87 -10.94 5.75 13.25
C VAL A 87 -12.00 4.90 12.57
N GLU A 88 -12.61 5.46 11.54
CA GLU A 88 -13.60 4.81 10.70
C GLU A 88 -13.29 5.01 9.21
N GLY A 89 -14.07 4.38 8.33
CA GLY A 89 -13.92 4.54 6.89
C GLY A 89 -12.81 3.66 6.29
N PHE A 90 -12.47 2.56 6.95
CA PHE A 90 -11.61 1.53 6.39
C PHE A 90 -12.28 0.15 6.43
N LEU A 91 -11.81 -0.75 5.56
CA LEU A 91 -12.32 -2.11 5.48
C LEU A 91 -11.36 -3.08 6.16
N ALA A 92 -11.92 -4.08 6.80
CA ALA A 92 -11.18 -5.21 7.34
C ALA A 92 -11.80 -6.53 6.87
N LEU A 93 -11.10 -7.64 7.08
CA LEU A 93 -11.60 -8.96 6.77
C LEU A 93 -12.88 -9.26 7.56
N ASP A 94 -13.91 -9.73 6.87
CA ASP A 94 -15.07 -10.37 7.50
C ASP A 94 -14.70 -11.81 7.86
N GLU A 95 -14.41 -12.03 9.15
CA GLU A 95 -14.00 -13.33 9.70
C GLU A 95 -15.05 -14.42 9.47
N LYS A 96 -16.32 -14.05 9.51
CA LYS A 96 -17.42 -15.00 9.31
C LYS A 96 -17.50 -15.41 7.84
N ALA A 97 -17.51 -14.44 6.93
CA ALA A 97 -17.51 -14.71 5.49
C ALA A 97 -16.29 -15.53 5.08
N TYR A 98 -15.12 -15.22 5.66
CA TYR A 98 -13.89 -15.99 5.41
C TYR A 98 -14.00 -17.44 5.90
N ALA A 99 -14.56 -17.69 7.08
CA ALA A 99 -14.73 -19.03 7.63
C ALA A 99 -15.80 -19.86 6.86
N GLU A 100 -16.73 -19.20 6.20
CA GLU A 100 -17.80 -19.82 5.40
C GLU A 100 -17.43 -20.04 3.92
N LEU A 101 -16.19 -19.71 3.53
CA LEU A 101 -15.74 -19.91 2.15
C LEU A 101 -15.83 -21.37 1.73
N PRO A 102 -16.31 -21.65 0.51
CA PRO A 102 -16.28 -23.02 -0.05
C PRO A 102 -14.85 -23.53 -0.21
N ASP A 103 -14.62 -24.82 0.05
CA ASP A 103 -13.29 -25.46 -0.04
C ASP A 103 -12.57 -25.15 -1.36
N ALA A 104 -13.29 -25.14 -2.47
CA ALA A 104 -12.72 -24.82 -3.78
C ALA A 104 -12.12 -23.41 -3.83
N LYS A 105 -12.75 -22.43 -3.17
CA LYS A 105 -12.25 -21.05 -3.07
C LYS A 105 -11.07 -20.94 -2.11
N VAL A 106 -11.12 -21.65 -1.00
CA VAL A 106 -9.97 -21.74 -0.07
C VAL A 106 -8.74 -22.27 -0.79
N LEU A 107 -8.90 -23.34 -1.59
CA LEU A 107 -7.81 -23.92 -2.37
C LEU A 107 -7.25 -22.94 -3.43
N GLU A 108 -8.12 -22.18 -4.09
CA GLU A 108 -7.74 -21.14 -5.04
C GLU A 108 -6.91 -20.04 -4.35
N LEU A 109 -7.40 -19.50 -3.24
CA LEU A 109 -6.70 -18.49 -2.44
C LEU A 109 -5.35 -18.99 -1.92
N HIS A 110 -5.29 -20.27 -1.53
CA HIS A 110 -4.03 -20.89 -1.10
C HIS A 110 -3.00 -20.94 -2.23
N ARG A 111 -3.40 -21.40 -3.41
CA ARG A 111 -2.51 -21.53 -4.58
C ARG A 111 -2.00 -20.17 -5.07
N ASN A 112 -2.79 -19.12 -4.93
CA ASN A 112 -2.44 -17.75 -5.31
C ASN A 112 -1.68 -17.00 -4.20
N GLY A 113 -1.42 -17.66 -3.05
CA GLY A 113 -0.72 -17.06 -1.92
C GLY A 113 -1.53 -16.00 -1.14
N LEU A 114 -2.83 -15.85 -1.44
CA LEU A 114 -3.69 -14.84 -0.82
C LEU A 114 -4.02 -15.16 0.64
N ILE A 115 -4.09 -16.43 1.02
CA ILE A 115 -4.27 -16.82 2.43
C ILE A 115 -3.18 -16.21 3.31
N ALA A 116 -1.92 -16.24 2.89
CA ALA A 116 -0.84 -15.66 3.65
C ALA A 116 -1.02 -14.13 3.85
N LEU A 117 -1.47 -13.42 2.82
CA LEU A 117 -1.75 -11.98 2.90
C LEU A 117 -2.95 -11.68 3.82
N ILE A 118 -4.00 -12.48 3.75
CA ILE A 118 -5.16 -12.39 4.64
C ILE A 118 -4.74 -12.57 6.11
N GLU A 119 -3.92 -13.59 6.40
CA GLU A 119 -3.43 -13.83 7.76
C GLU A 119 -2.50 -12.70 8.24
N MET A 120 -1.66 -12.14 7.36
CA MET A 120 -0.85 -10.96 7.69
C MET A 120 -1.73 -9.73 7.98
N HIS A 121 -2.81 -9.53 7.23
CA HIS A 121 -3.78 -8.47 7.50
C HIS A 121 -4.40 -8.65 8.89
N ARG A 122 -4.88 -9.85 9.22
CA ARG A 122 -5.47 -10.17 10.54
C ARG A 122 -4.49 -9.85 11.68
N LEU A 123 -3.24 -10.28 11.55
CA LEU A 123 -2.19 -9.99 12.54
C LEU A 123 -1.91 -8.48 12.64
N SER A 124 -1.97 -7.76 11.52
CA SER A 124 -1.70 -6.32 11.48
C SER A 124 -2.71 -5.49 12.26
N LEU A 125 -3.95 -5.94 12.37
CA LEU A 125 -5.01 -5.24 13.14
C LEU A 125 -4.61 -5.10 14.63
N GLY A 126 -3.83 -6.04 15.18
CA GLY A 126 -3.27 -5.92 16.52
C GLY A 126 -2.34 -4.72 16.71
N ASN A 127 -1.78 -4.15 15.64
CA ASN A 127 -0.93 -2.97 15.71
C ASN A 127 -1.71 -1.67 15.96
N MET A 128 -3.03 -1.66 15.82
CA MET A 128 -3.87 -0.49 16.11
C MET A 128 -3.61 0.02 17.54
N ASN A 129 -3.57 -0.87 18.52
CA ASN A 129 -3.26 -0.51 19.90
C ASN A 129 -1.84 0.06 20.08
N ARG A 130 -0.86 -0.41 19.29
CA ARG A 130 0.50 0.14 19.30
C ARG A 130 0.57 1.55 18.70
N LEU A 131 -0.24 1.82 17.69
CA LEU A 131 -0.35 3.17 17.09
C LEU A 131 -0.94 4.15 18.09
N VAL A 132 -2.01 3.76 18.81
CA VAL A 132 -2.58 4.57 19.89
C VAL A 132 -1.55 4.89 20.97
N GLY A 133 -0.77 3.88 21.40
CA GLY A 133 0.30 4.09 22.38
C GLY A 133 1.39 5.06 21.92
N LYS A 134 1.71 5.11 20.63
CA LYS A 134 2.65 6.08 20.05
C LYS A 134 2.07 7.49 19.90
N TYR A 135 0.77 7.59 19.69
CA TYR A 135 0.08 8.89 19.62
C TYR A 135 -0.04 9.56 20.99
N ALA A 136 -0.13 8.74 22.04
CA ALA A 136 -0.27 9.20 23.43
C ALA A 136 1.08 9.55 24.11
N ALA A 137 2.21 9.29 23.45
CA ALA A 137 3.56 9.57 23.95
C ALA A 137 4.07 10.92 23.49
#